data_1d35c6e448147425be06dbd6f9446cbf
#
_entry.id   1d35c6e448147425be06dbd6f9446cbf
#
_cell.length_a   1.000
_cell.length_b   1.000
_cell.length_c   1.000
_cell.angle_alpha   90.00
_cell.angle_beta   90.00
_cell.angle_gamma   90.00
#
_symmetry.space_group_name_H-M   'P 1'
#
loop_
_entity.id
_entity.type
_entity.pdbx_description
1 polymer ?
#
loop_
_entity_poly.entity_id
_entity_poly.type
_entity_poly.pdbx_seq_one_letter_code
_entity_poly.pdbx_strand_id
1 'polypeptide(L)'
;LFAIFAGEADVCAAISVISEGRRRAYYPQLVDEEPNPSVELSTNGVGPWRGELPSDPRYDRELLARGDSRNVIDRYRYWTIEAIIADLDETRHPFHVAIENWQHDMNIGSIVRSANAFGAESVHIIGRRRWNKRGAMVTDRYQHVLQHPDVAAFVTWAREHELPIVAIDNVPGSVRIETWPIPERCVLLFGQEGPGLSAEALAAADATVEITQFGSTRSINASAAAAVAMHAWVTQHVRFDR
;
A
#
# COMPACT_ATOMS: atom_id res chain seq x y z
N LEU A 1 -40.51 31.41 22.28
CA LEU A 1 -41.48 30.55 21.54
C LEU A 1 -41.71 31.14 20.16
N PHE A 2 -40.89 30.83 19.16
CA PHE A 2 -41.29 30.80 17.73
C PHE A 2 -40.15 30.10 17.00
N ALA A 3 -40.42 28.86 16.57
CA ALA A 3 -39.59 28.13 15.63
C ALA A 3 -39.80 28.75 14.25
N ILE A 4 -38.73 29.17 13.59
CA ILE A 4 -38.76 29.53 12.18
C ILE A 4 -38.07 28.38 11.44
N PHE A 5 -38.86 27.64 10.66
CA PHE A 5 -38.39 26.69 9.68
C PHE A 5 -37.67 27.44 8.57
N ALA A 6 -36.35 27.39 8.54
CA ALA A 6 -35.60 27.71 7.34
C ALA A 6 -35.58 26.41 6.45
N GLY A 7 -35.97 26.57 5.19
CA GLY A 7 -36.13 25.44 4.27
C GLY A 7 -34.79 24.80 3.93
N GLU A 8 -34.82 23.50 3.64
CA GLU A 8 -33.65 22.67 3.29
C GLU A 8 -32.78 23.23 2.16
N ALA A 9 -33.33 24.06 1.29
CA ALA A 9 -32.59 24.72 0.22
C ALA A 9 -31.55 25.73 0.70
N ASP A 10 -31.82 26.45 1.80
CA ASP A 10 -30.90 27.46 2.34
C ASP A 10 -29.70 26.86 3.08
N VAL A 11 -29.88 25.68 3.65
CA VAL A 11 -28.78 24.96 4.34
C VAL A 11 -27.77 24.42 3.33
N CYS A 12 -28.24 23.89 2.19
CA CYS A 12 -27.34 23.41 1.12
C CYS A 12 -26.54 24.56 0.49
N ALA A 13 -27.14 25.71 0.26
CA ALA A 13 -26.45 26.90 -0.26
C ALA A 13 -25.40 27.42 0.71
N ALA A 14 -25.72 27.50 2.01
CA ALA A 14 -24.78 27.92 3.04
C ALA A 14 -23.59 26.98 3.19
N ILE A 15 -23.80 25.65 3.10
CA ILE A 15 -22.70 24.64 3.15
C ILE A 15 -21.81 24.75 1.92
N SER A 16 -22.37 24.99 0.73
CA SER A 16 -21.60 25.17 -0.51
C SER A 16 -20.69 26.41 -0.42
N VAL A 17 -21.21 27.55 0.02
CA VAL A 17 -20.44 28.79 0.16
C VAL A 17 -19.32 28.67 1.22
N ILE A 18 -19.58 27.97 2.33
CA ILE A 18 -18.57 27.74 3.37
C ILE A 18 -17.47 26.77 2.84
N SER A 19 -17.82 25.77 2.00
CA SER A 19 -16.84 24.85 1.43
C SER A 19 -15.95 25.53 0.37
N GLU A 20 -16.49 26.44 -0.43
CA GLU A 20 -15.73 27.23 -1.41
C GLU A 20 -14.83 28.26 -0.72
N GLY A 21 -15.33 28.96 0.29
CA GLY A 21 -14.53 29.91 1.06
C GLY A 21 -13.34 29.27 1.78
N ARG A 22 -13.49 28.05 2.32
CA ARG A 22 -12.39 27.32 2.95
C ARG A 22 -11.38 26.79 1.92
N ARG A 23 -11.80 26.37 0.74
CA ARG A 23 -10.88 25.98 -0.33
C ARG A 23 -10.02 27.14 -0.81
N ARG A 24 -10.60 28.34 -0.97
CA ARG A 24 -9.86 29.55 -1.35
C ARG A 24 -8.84 29.99 -0.30
N ALA A 25 -9.13 29.81 0.99
CA ALA A 25 -8.20 30.15 2.06
C ALA A 25 -7.00 29.19 2.18
N TYR A 26 -7.18 27.90 1.81
CA TYR A 26 -6.13 26.87 1.96
C TYR A 26 -5.23 26.69 0.72
N TYR A 27 -5.74 27.03 -0.50
CA TYR A 27 -5.00 26.87 -1.76
C TYR A 27 -5.22 28.09 -2.66
N PRO A 28 -4.70 29.29 -2.30
CA PRO A 28 -4.94 30.52 -3.07
C PRO A 28 -4.37 30.47 -4.50
N GLN A 29 -3.44 29.57 -4.79
CA GLN A 29 -2.83 29.39 -6.11
C GLN A 29 -3.58 28.40 -7.03
N LEU A 30 -4.69 27.79 -6.62
CA LEU A 30 -5.48 26.88 -7.45
C LEU A 30 -6.70 27.52 -8.12
N VAL A 31 -6.84 28.84 -8.03
CA VAL A 31 -7.97 29.55 -8.60
C VAL A 31 -7.44 30.35 -9.80
N ASP A 32 -7.86 29.96 -10.99
CA ASP A 32 -7.72 30.67 -12.28
C ASP A 32 -6.55 30.27 -13.20
N GLU A 33 -5.99 29.05 -13.14
CA GLU A 33 -5.33 28.50 -14.31
C GLU A 33 -6.36 27.75 -15.16
N GLU A 34 -6.68 28.28 -16.33
CA GLU A 34 -7.34 27.48 -17.37
C GLU A 34 -6.51 26.22 -17.62
N PRO A 35 -7.12 25.02 -17.80
CA PRO A 35 -6.37 23.80 -18.05
C PRO A 35 -5.51 24.05 -19.29
N ASN A 36 -4.18 24.03 -19.09
CA ASN A 36 -3.22 24.16 -20.16
C ASN A 36 -3.48 23.04 -21.19
N PRO A 37 -3.96 23.32 -22.40
CA PRO A 37 -4.32 22.29 -23.38
C PRO A 37 -3.11 21.51 -23.90
N SER A 38 -1.89 21.84 -23.50
CA SER A 38 -0.65 21.16 -23.86
C SER A 38 -0.09 20.23 -22.76
N VAL A 39 -0.81 20.00 -21.64
CA VAL A 39 -0.50 18.89 -20.77
C VAL A 39 -1.01 17.62 -21.47
N GLU A 40 -0.26 17.10 -22.41
CA GLU A 40 -0.35 15.69 -22.74
C GLU A 40 -0.27 14.93 -21.43
N LEU A 41 -1.37 14.27 -21.04
CA LEU A 41 -1.37 13.28 -19.96
C LEU A 41 -0.21 12.34 -20.30
N SER A 42 0.90 12.44 -19.57
CA SER A 42 2.05 11.60 -19.78
C SER A 42 1.54 10.16 -19.67
N THR A 43 1.45 9.49 -20.79
CA THR A 43 1.27 8.04 -20.79
C THR A 43 2.40 7.51 -19.93
N ASN A 44 2.08 6.69 -18.91
CA ASN A 44 3.05 6.14 -17.95
C ASN A 44 4.07 5.21 -18.65
N GLY A 45 4.62 5.61 -19.77
CA GLY A 45 5.47 4.80 -20.60
C GLY A 45 6.46 5.64 -21.39
N VAL A 46 7.49 4.97 -21.90
CA VAL A 46 8.50 5.55 -22.79
C VAL A 46 8.47 4.82 -24.12
N GLY A 47 8.71 5.55 -25.22
CA GLY A 47 8.79 4.99 -26.57
C GLY A 47 10.02 4.10 -26.78
N PRO A 48 10.24 3.58 -28.00
CA PRO A 48 11.44 2.84 -28.35
C PRO A 48 12.72 3.60 -28.01
N TRP A 49 13.75 2.85 -27.61
CA TRP A 49 15.07 3.44 -27.32
C TRP A 49 15.63 4.17 -28.53
N ARG A 50 16.22 5.33 -28.28
CA ARG A 50 16.86 6.15 -29.32
C ARG A 50 18.36 6.22 -29.09
N GLY A 51 19.16 5.90 -30.09
CA GLY A 51 20.61 5.91 -30.03
C GLY A 51 21.21 4.50 -30.03
N GLU A 52 22.48 4.40 -29.67
CA GLU A 52 23.20 3.13 -29.59
C GLU A 52 22.54 2.21 -28.51
N LEU A 53 22.33 0.94 -28.86
CA LEU A 53 21.72 -0.01 -27.98
C LEU A 53 22.65 -0.33 -26.80
N PRO A 54 22.15 -0.32 -25.54
CA PRO A 54 22.95 -0.71 -24.39
C PRO A 54 23.44 -2.16 -24.53
N SER A 55 24.71 -2.38 -24.18
CA SER A 55 25.29 -3.74 -24.09
C SER A 55 25.07 -4.38 -22.73
N ASP A 56 24.58 -3.65 -21.75
CA ASP A 56 24.31 -4.11 -20.38
C ASP A 56 23.21 -5.18 -20.39
N PRO A 57 23.44 -6.38 -19.80
CA PRO A 57 22.49 -7.49 -19.80
C PRO A 57 21.20 -7.22 -19.00
N ARG A 58 21.15 -6.17 -18.21
CA ARG A 58 19.93 -5.77 -17.47
C ARG A 58 18.82 -5.31 -18.40
N TYR A 59 19.15 -4.86 -19.61
CA TYR A 59 18.19 -4.32 -20.56
C TYR A 59 17.49 -5.42 -21.39
N ASP A 60 16.16 -5.30 -21.48
CA ASP A 60 15.31 -6.16 -22.30
C ASP A 60 15.29 -5.65 -23.74
N ARG A 61 15.71 -6.47 -24.69
CA ARG A 61 15.80 -6.10 -26.10
C ARG A 61 14.44 -5.82 -26.74
N GLU A 62 13.38 -6.49 -26.29
CA GLU A 62 12.04 -6.25 -26.80
C GLU A 62 11.51 -4.90 -26.31
N LEU A 63 11.73 -4.56 -25.03
CA LEU A 63 11.37 -3.25 -24.49
C LEU A 63 12.15 -2.12 -25.13
N LEU A 64 13.45 -2.32 -25.42
CA LEU A 64 14.25 -1.34 -26.16
C LEU A 64 13.68 -1.09 -27.56
N ALA A 65 13.21 -2.15 -28.23
CA ALA A 65 12.69 -2.04 -29.59
C ALA A 65 11.26 -1.45 -29.67
N ARG A 66 10.39 -1.75 -28.67
CA ARG A 66 8.96 -1.42 -28.70
C ARG A 66 8.56 -0.30 -27.75
N GLY A 67 9.43 0.06 -26.81
CA GLY A 67 9.11 0.97 -25.72
C GLY A 67 8.70 0.22 -24.46
N ASP A 68 8.62 0.93 -23.34
CA ASP A 68 8.29 0.40 -22.04
C ASP A 68 7.09 1.14 -21.41
N SER A 69 5.92 0.49 -21.42
CA SER A 69 4.68 1.02 -20.84
C SER A 69 4.43 0.59 -19.37
N ARG A 70 5.38 -0.12 -18.76
CA ARG A 70 5.25 -0.60 -17.37
C ARG A 70 5.22 0.55 -16.38
N ASN A 71 4.54 0.36 -15.26
CA ASN A 71 4.54 1.31 -14.14
C ASN A 71 5.79 1.10 -13.27
N VAL A 72 6.93 1.52 -13.78
CA VAL A 72 8.22 1.48 -13.08
C VAL A 72 8.84 2.88 -13.02
N ILE A 73 9.70 3.13 -12.05
CA ILE A 73 10.49 4.36 -11.99
C ILE A 73 11.45 4.43 -13.17
N ASP A 74 11.94 5.62 -13.50
CA ASP A 74 12.77 5.84 -14.72
C ASP A 74 14.06 5.03 -14.72
N ARG A 75 14.66 4.77 -13.57
CA ARG A 75 15.83 3.92 -13.40
C ARG A 75 15.64 2.52 -13.95
N TYR A 76 14.41 1.96 -13.89
CA TYR A 76 14.08 0.59 -14.31
C TYR A 76 13.49 0.51 -15.71
N ARG A 77 13.43 1.65 -16.43
CA ARG A 77 12.96 1.65 -17.81
C ARG A 77 13.82 0.73 -18.67
N TYR A 78 13.14 -0.10 -19.45
CA TYR A 78 13.71 -1.12 -20.33
C TYR A 78 14.49 -2.24 -19.63
N TRP A 79 14.56 -2.31 -18.31
CA TRP A 79 15.22 -3.42 -17.62
C TRP A 79 14.38 -4.69 -17.69
N THR A 80 15.02 -5.86 -17.66
CA THR A 80 14.35 -7.14 -17.45
C THR A 80 13.70 -7.21 -16.08
N ILE A 81 12.69 -8.06 -15.91
CA ILE A 81 12.03 -8.26 -14.59
C ILE A 81 13.04 -8.78 -13.58
N GLU A 82 13.88 -9.72 -14.00
CA GLU A 82 14.91 -10.35 -13.17
C GLU A 82 15.94 -9.33 -12.67
N ALA A 83 16.36 -8.41 -13.55
CA ALA A 83 17.28 -7.34 -13.16
C ALA A 83 16.67 -6.36 -12.16
N ILE A 84 15.38 -6.04 -12.32
CA ILE A 84 14.66 -5.18 -11.36
C ILE A 84 14.55 -5.89 -10.00
N ILE A 85 14.19 -7.17 -9.98
CA ILE A 85 14.09 -7.94 -8.72
C ILE A 85 15.45 -7.97 -8.02
N ALA A 86 16.52 -8.31 -8.74
CA ALA A 86 17.86 -8.40 -8.17
C ALA A 86 18.32 -7.06 -7.56
N ASP A 87 18.04 -5.94 -8.21
CA ASP A 87 18.38 -4.61 -7.69
C ASP A 87 17.52 -4.20 -6.47
N LEU A 88 16.24 -4.58 -6.48
CA LEU A 88 15.36 -4.35 -5.33
C LEU A 88 15.79 -5.19 -4.11
N ASP A 89 16.22 -6.43 -4.34
CA ASP A 89 16.62 -7.36 -3.27
C ASP A 89 17.85 -6.87 -2.50
N GLU A 90 18.69 -6.02 -3.11
CA GLU A 90 19.81 -5.36 -2.42
C GLU A 90 19.36 -4.30 -1.39
N THR A 91 18.13 -3.81 -1.50
CA THR A 91 17.65 -2.65 -0.73
C THR A 91 16.32 -2.89 0.00
N ARG A 92 15.80 -4.12 -0.01
CA ARG A 92 14.58 -4.43 0.74
C ARG A 92 14.77 -4.22 2.23
N HIS A 93 13.71 -3.76 2.86
CA HIS A 93 13.66 -3.63 4.31
C HIS A 93 13.26 -4.96 4.95
N PRO A 94 13.78 -5.30 6.14
CA PRO A 94 13.62 -6.62 6.76
C PRO A 94 12.25 -6.83 7.41
N PHE A 95 11.19 -6.16 6.93
CA PHE A 95 9.83 -6.44 7.36
C PHE A 95 9.05 -7.15 6.26
N HIS A 96 8.14 -8.00 6.67
CA HIS A 96 7.26 -8.77 5.81
C HIS A 96 5.82 -8.31 5.99
N VAL A 97 4.97 -8.61 5.02
CA VAL A 97 3.54 -8.34 5.07
C VAL A 97 2.78 -9.65 4.89
N ALA A 98 1.82 -9.94 5.75
CA ALA A 98 0.96 -11.12 5.63
C ALA A 98 -0.52 -10.71 5.58
N ILE A 99 -1.32 -11.41 4.77
CA ILE A 99 -2.72 -11.10 4.54
C ILE A 99 -3.54 -12.39 4.52
N GLU A 100 -4.61 -12.45 5.31
CA GLU A 100 -5.58 -13.53 5.21
C GLU A 100 -6.46 -13.38 3.95
N ASN A 101 -6.66 -14.47 3.23
CA ASN A 101 -7.44 -14.53 1.97
C ASN A 101 -8.45 -15.68 1.97
N TRP A 102 -9.49 -15.60 2.81
CA TRP A 102 -10.55 -16.62 2.86
C TRP A 102 -11.72 -16.32 1.91
N GLN A 103 -12.00 -15.03 1.62
CA GLN A 103 -13.17 -14.59 0.86
C GLN A 103 -12.84 -13.90 -0.47
N HIS A 104 -11.62 -14.01 -0.98
CA HIS A 104 -11.16 -13.37 -2.22
C HIS A 104 -11.17 -11.84 -2.14
N ASP A 105 -10.40 -11.30 -1.20
CA ASP A 105 -10.35 -9.87 -0.89
C ASP A 105 -9.80 -9.04 -2.06
N MET A 106 -10.50 -7.96 -2.37
CA MET A 106 -10.11 -6.99 -3.40
C MET A 106 -8.89 -6.13 -3.00
N ASN A 107 -8.63 -6.01 -1.69
CA ASN A 107 -7.55 -5.17 -1.15
C ASN A 107 -6.16 -5.78 -1.31
N ILE A 108 -6.05 -7.10 -1.47
CA ILE A 108 -4.76 -7.80 -1.52
C ILE A 108 -3.84 -7.20 -2.59
N GLY A 109 -4.35 -6.93 -3.78
CA GLY A 109 -3.57 -6.31 -4.85
C GLY A 109 -3.01 -4.94 -4.45
N SER A 110 -3.81 -4.11 -3.79
CA SER A 110 -3.39 -2.80 -3.31
C SER A 110 -2.34 -2.91 -2.19
N ILE A 111 -2.47 -3.91 -1.31
CA ILE A 111 -1.50 -4.19 -0.25
C ILE A 111 -0.15 -4.64 -0.85
N VAL A 112 -0.17 -5.56 -1.83
CA VAL A 112 1.04 -5.99 -2.56
C VAL A 112 1.73 -4.80 -3.22
N ARG A 113 0.97 -3.88 -3.82
CA ARG A 113 1.51 -2.65 -4.42
C ARG A 113 2.14 -1.75 -3.37
N SER A 114 1.51 -1.56 -2.22
CA SER A 114 2.06 -0.78 -1.12
C SER A 114 3.31 -1.43 -0.53
N ALA A 115 3.32 -2.75 -0.35
CA ALA A 115 4.47 -3.50 0.12
C ALA A 115 5.68 -3.32 -0.81
N ASN A 116 5.46 -3.38 -2.13
CA ASN A 116 6.51 -3.08 -3.10
C ASN A 116 6.99 -1.62 -3.00
N ALA A 117 6.09 -0.66 -2.83
CA ALA A 117 6.42 0.76 -2.72
C ALA A 117 7.21 1.11 -1.45
N PHE A 118 6.97 0.40 -0.35
CA PHE A 118 7.68 0.56 0.92
C PHE A 118 8.87 -0.41 1.08
N GLY A 119 9.23 -1.16 0.03
CA GLY A 119 10.40 -2.04 0.03
C GLY A 119 10.32 -3.21 1.00
N ALA A 120 9.12 -3.75 1.28
CA ALA A 120 8.97 -4.93 2.12
C ALA A 120 9.73 -6.13 1.53
N GLU A 121 10.32 -6.97 2.40
CA GLU A 121 11.06 -8.17 2.00
C GLU A 121 10.17 -9.11 1.18
N SER A 122 9.01 -9.44 1.69
CA SER A 122 8.03 -10.29 0.97
C SER A 122 6.60 -10.03 1.42
N VAL A 123 5.66 -10.58 0.64
CA VAL A 123 4.24 -10.61 0.96
C VAL A 123 3.77 -12.06 1.07
N HIS A 124 3.03 -12.37 2.12
CA HIS A 124 2.50 -13.69 2.42
C HIS A 124 0.99 -13.70 2.27
N ILE A 125 0.47 -14.55 1.41
CA ILE A 125 -0.97 -14.76 1.25
C ILE A 125 -1.35 -16.01 2.02
N ILE A 126 -2.24 -15.88 3.01
CA ILE A 126 -2.69 -16.97 3.88
C ILE A 126 -4.08 -17.41 3.44
N GLY A 127 -4.26 -18.68 3.12
CA GLY A 127 -5.54 -19.25 2.70
C GLY A 127 -5.64 -19.48 1.20
N ARG A 128 -6.62 -18.90 0.51
CA ARG A 128 -6.85 -19.17 -0.92
C ARG A 128 -5.69 -18.70 -1.79
N ARG A 129 -5.22 -19.56 -2.68
CA ARG A 129 -4.12 -19.28 -3.60
C ARG A 129 -4.44 -18.20 -4.64
N ARG A 130 -5.70 -18.10 -5.07
CA ARG A 130 -6.15 -17.10 -6.03
C ARG A 130 -6.54 -15.83 -5.28
N TRP A 131 -6.00 -14.70 -5.71
CA TRP A 131 -6.34 -13.38 -5.20
C TRP A 131 -6.46 -12.38 -6.35
N ASN A 132 -7.09 -11.25 -6.11
CA ASN A 132 -7.30 -10.22 -7.12
C ASN A 132 -6.03 -9.39 -7.32
N LYS A 133 -5.36 -9.61 -8.47
CA LYS A 133 -4.12 -8.90 -8.84
C LYS A 133 -4.35 -7.50 -9.42
N ARG A 134 -5.59 -7.12 -9.71
CA ARG A 134 -5.90 -5.85 -10.40
C ARG A 134 -5.38 -4.64 -9.64
N GLY A 135 -5.49 -4.61 -8.32
CA GLY A 135 -4.99 -3.54 -7.46
C GLY A 135 -3.46 -3.48 -7.40
N ALA A 136 -2.76 -4.56 -7.69
CA ALA A 136 -1.31 -4.61 -7.69
C ALA A 136 -0.68 -3.79 -8.84
N MET A 137 -1.45 -3.48 -9.91
CA MET A 137 -0.93 -2.74 -11.06
C MET A 137 0.40 -3.31 -11.58
N VAL A 138 0.46 -4.65 -11.64
CA VAL A 138 1.62 -5.44 -12.12
C VAL A 138 2.83 -5.46 -11.15
N THR A 139 2.78 -4.79 -10.01
CA THR A 139 3.91 -4.77 -9.04
C THR A 139 4.15 -6.13 -8.38
N ASP A 140 3.17 -7.04 -8.41
CA ASP A 140 3.31 -8.44 -8.00
C ASP A 140 4.38 -9.21 -8.77
N ARG A 141 4.86 -8.70 -9.89
CA ARG A 141 5.97 -9.27 -10.68
C ARG A 141 7.34 -8.94 -10.09
N TYR A 142 7.44 -7.87 -9.32
CA TYR A 142 8.68 -7.38 -8.72
C TYR A 142 8.76 -7.68 -7.22
N GLN A 143 7.66 -8.16 -6.63
CA GLN A 143 7.56 -8.47 -5.22
C GLN A 143 7.61 -9.98 -4.99
N HIS A 144 8.33 -10.42 -3.96
CA HIS A 144 8.27 -11.82 -3.52
C HIS A 144 6.92 -12.09 -2.86
N VAL A 145 6.09 -12.91 -3.50
CA VAL A 145 4.77 -13.29 -2.99
C VAL A 145 4.75 -14.79 -2.66
N LEU A 146 4.68 -15.09 -1.37
CA LEU A 146 4.63 -16.45 -0.85
C LEU A 146 3.19 -16.84 -0.49
N GLN A 147 2.90 -18.15 -0.58
CA GLN A 147 1.57 -18.67 -0.32
C GLN A 147 1.59 -19.67 0.83
N HIS A 148 0.72 -19.48 1.80
CA HIS A 148 0.48 -20.41 2.90
C HIS A 148 -0.95 -20.95 2.83
N PRO A 149 -1.17 -22.27 2.98
CA PRO A 149 -2.50 -22.86 2.90
C PRO A 149 -3.41 -22.42 4.04
N ASP A 150 -2.84 -22.15 5.21
CA ASP A 150 -3.54 -21.79 6.44
C ASP A 150 -2.65 -20.96 7.38
N VAL A 151 -3.22 -20.52 8.49
CA VAL A 151 -2.52 -19.73 9.51
C VAL A 151 -1.41 -20.55 10.17
N ALA A 152 -1.63 -21.84 10.45
CA ALA A 152 -0.64 -22.69 11.09
C ALA A 152 0.64 -22.83 10.26
N ALA A 153 0.52 -23.02 8.94
CA ALA A 153 1.64 -23.07 8.02
C ALA A 153 2.40 -21.73 7.96
N PHE A 154 1.68 -20.61 7.96
CA PHE A 154 2.28 -19.29 8.02
C PHE A 154 3.03 -19.07 9.34
N VAL A 155 2.42 -19.40 10.48
CA VAL A 155 3.05 -19.27 11.80
C VAL A 155 4.31 -20.11 11.90
N THR A 156 4.27 -21.36 11.41
CA THR A 156 5.45 -22.22 11.35
C THR A 156 6.57 -21.54 10.58
N TRP A 157 6.28 -21.03 9.39
CA TRP A 157 7.25 -20.30 8.59
C TRP A 157 7.82 -19.07 9.33
N ALA A 158 6.97 -18.26 9.96
CA ALA A 158 7.42 -17.06 10.69
C ALA A 158 8.34 -17.42 11.87
N ARG A 159 8.02 -18.48 12.61
CA ARG A 159 8.84 -18.97 13.73
C ARG A 159 10.18 -19.55 13.27
N GLU A 160 10.21 -20.28 12.17
CA GLU A 160 11.46 -20.81 11.56
C GLU A 160 12.39 -19.68 11.10
N HIS A 161 11.84 -18.49 10.75
CA HIS A 161 12.61 -17.31 10.35
C HIS A 161 12.86 -16.33 11.50
N GLU A 162 12.45 -16.67 12.73
CA GLU A 162 12.59 -15.84 13.94
C GLU A 162 11.95 -14.45 13.78
N LEU A 163 10.78 -14.41 13.13
CA LEU A 163 10.04 -13.18 12.87
C LEU A 163 8.85 -13.04 13.83
N PRO A 164 8.81 -12.02 14.67
CA PRO A 164 7.63 -11.71 15.44
C PRO A 164 6.47 -11.32 14.51
N ILE A 165 5.27 -11.80 14.86
CA ILE A 165 4.03 -11.53 14.13
C ILE A 165 3.32 -10.38 14.83
N VAL A 166 3.14 -9.26 14.13
CA VAL A 166 2.45 -8.07 14.60
C VAL A 166 1.11 -7.98 13.88
N ALA A 167 0.03 -8.33 14.58
CA ALA A 167 -1.32 -8.23 14.07
C ALA A 167 -1.77 -6.76 14.03
N ILE A 168 -2.29 -6.30 12.90
CA ILE A 168 -2.83 -4.94 12.76
C ILE A 168 -4.36 -5.05 12.77
N ASP A 169 -4.95 -4.80 13.94
CA ASP A 169 -6.40 -4.86 14.13
C ASP A 169 -6.81 -4.03 15.37
N ASN A 170 -8.04 -3.52 15.40
CA ASN A 170 -8.57 -2.70 16.48
C ASN A 170 -9.45 -3.49 17.48
N VAL A 171 -8.92 -4.59 17.96
CA VAL A 171 -9.60 -5.45 18.95
C VAL A 171 -9.29 -5.01 20.39
N PRO A 172 -10.12 -5.40 21.38
CA PRO A 172 -9.84 -5.09 22.79
C PRO A 172 -8.44 -5.56 23.23
N GLY A 173 -7.66 -4.66 23.79
CA GLY A 173 -6.30 -4.94 24.25
C GLY A 173 -5.20 -4.63 23.24
N SER A 174 -5.55 -4.15 22.03
CA SER A 174 -4.55 -3.64 21.08
C SER A 174 -3.85 -2.38 21.61
N VAL A 175 -2.62 -2.18 21.19
CA VAL A 175 -1.80 -1.01 21.51
C VAL A 175 -1.72 -0.08 20.31
N ARG A 176 -1.53 1.22 20.55
CA ARG A 176 -1.51 2.23 19.48
C ARG A 176 -0.21 2.17 18.68
N ILE A 177 -0.33 2.08 17.36
CA ILE A 177 0.81 2.04 16.45
C ILE A 177 1.68 3.31 16.54
N GLU A 178 1.06 4.44 16.87
CA GLU A 178 1.72 5.76 16.96
C GLU A 178 2.77 5.83 18.08
N THR A 179 2.64 4.96 19.09
CA THR A 179 3.52 4.98 20.27
C THR A 179 4.22 3.65 20.54
N TRP A 180 3.82 2.60 19.81
CA TRP A 180 4.39 1.28 20.00
C TRP A 180 5.65 1.09 19.12
N PRO A 181 6.77 0.62 19.69
CA PRO A 181 7.99 0.36 18.91
C PRO A 181 7.79 -0.90 18.07
N ILE A 182 7.61 -0.73 16.77
CA ILE A 182 7.51 -1.86 15.83
C ILE A 182 8.88 -2.53 15.73
N PRO A 183 8.99 -3.86 15.85
CA PRO A 183 10.26 -4.54 15.64
C PRO A 183 10.82 -4.30 14.22
N GLU A 184 12.13 -4.11 14.10
CA GLU A 184 12.78 -3.90 12.81
C GLU A 184 12.55 -5.09 11.87
N ARG A 185 12.78 -6.32 12.37
CA ARG A 185 12.44 -7.56 11.69
C ARG A 185 11.10 -8.06 12.22
N CYS A 186 10.08 -8.08 11.39
CA CYS A 186 8.75 -8.53 11.79
C CYS A 186 7.87 -8.89 10.59
N VAL A 187 6.73 -9.50 10.86
CA VAL A 187 5.64 -9.65 9.89
C VAL A 187 4.47 -8.78 10.34
N LEU A 188 4.05 -7.83 9.52
CA LEU A 188 2.81 -7.07 9.70
C LEU A 188 1.65 -7.90 9.14
N LEU A 189 0.77 -8.38 10.00
CA LEU A 189 -0.32 -9.29 9.64
C LEU A 189 -1.65 -8.54 9.56
N PHE A 190 -2.35 -8.68 8.44
CA PHE A 190 -3.61 -8.02 8.13
C PHE A 190 -4.74 -9.03 7.91
N GLY A 191 -5.92 -8.68 8.40
CA GLY A 191 -7.15 -9.41 8.17
C GLY A 191 -7.83 -9.03 6.86
N GLN A 192 -8.93 -9.72 6.59
CA GLN A 192 -9.84 -9.43 5.47
C GLN A 192 -10.71 -8.21 5.77
N GLU A 193 -11.18 -7.57 4.71
CA GLU A 193 -12.23 -6.56 4.84
C GLU A 193 -13.53 -7.20 5.34
N GLY A 194 -14.09 -6.63 6.40
CA GLY A 194 -15.29 -7.09 7.08
C GLY A 194 -15.00 -7.94 8.31
N PRO A 195 -14.56 -9.20 8.19
CA PRO A 195 -14.30 -10.04 9.36
C PRO A 195 -13.08 -9.62 10.20
N GLY A 196 -12.11 -8.89 9.60
CA GLY A 196 -10.82 -8.64 10.24
C GLY A 196 -9.93 -9.89 10.27
N LEU A 197 -9.06 -9.97 11.26
CA LEU A 197 -8.21 -11.14 11.51
C LEU A 197 -9.02 -12.29 12.13
N SER A 198 -8.67 -13.50 11.72
CA SER A 198 -9.23 -14.70 12.36
C SER A 198 -8.76 -14.82 13.83
N ALA A 199 -9.55 -15.51 14.66
CA ALA A 199 -9.17 -15.78 16.05
C ALA A 199 -7.85 -16.57 16.15
N GLU A 200 -7.58 -17.45 15.18
CA GLU A 200 -6.33 -18.20 15.09
C GLU A 200 -5.15 -17.28 14.82
N ALA A 201 -5.28 -16.35 13.86
CA ALA A 201 -4.25 -15.38 13.53
C ALA A 201 -3.95 -14.42 14.69
N LEU A 202 -5.00 -13.93 15.37
CA LEU A 202 -4.86 -13.08 16.56
C LEU A 202 -4.18 -13.84 17.73
N ALA A 203 -4.53 -15.09 17.95
CA ALA A 203 -3.92 -15.90 19.01
C ALA A 203 -2.45 -16.25 18.74
N ALA A 204 -2.03 -16.28 17.47
CA ALA A 204 -0.65 -16.56 17.07
C ALA A 204 0.25 -15.30 17.05
N ALA A 205 -0.35 -14.10 17.11
CA ALA A 205 0.38 -12.84 17.07
C ALA A 205 1.14 -12.60 18.40
N ASP A 206 2.35 -12.04 18.26
CA ASP A 206 3.17 -11.64 19.43
C ASP A 206 2.71 -10.29 20.00
N ALA A 207 2.08 -9.46 19.17
CA ALA A 207 1.43 -8.22 19.56
C ALA A 207 0.26 -7.92 18.62
N THR A 208 -0.76 -7.23 19.15
CA THR A 208 -1.83 -6.65 18.36
C THR A 208 -1.78 -5.13 18.48
N VAL A 209 -1.72 -4.46 17.33
CA VAL A 209 -1.49 -3.03 17.22
C VAL A 209 -2.63 -2.40 16.43
N GLU A 210 -3.17 -1.29 16.94
CA GLU A 210 -4.26 -0.56 16.29
C GLU A 210 -3.77 0.78 15.72
N ILE A 211 -4.40 1.21 14.62
CA ILE A 211 -4.27 2.56 14.10
C ILE A 211 -5.34 3.42 14.77
N THR A 212 -4.92 4.49 15.48
CA THR A 212 -5.86 5.35 16.21
C THR A 212 -6.82 6.03 15.23
N GLN A 213 -8.13 5.92 15.50
CA GLN A 213 -9.19 6.50 14.69
C GLN A 213 -9.98 7.51 15.53
N PHE A 214 -10.29 8.67 14.95
CA PHE A 214 -10.99 9.78 15.62
C PHE A 214 -12.37 10.05 15.02
N GLY A 215 -12.75 9.31 14.00
CA GLY A 215 -14.02 9.48 13.30
C GLY A 215 -15.14 8.60 13.84
N SER A 216 -16.23 8.51 13.08
CA SER A 216 -17.42 7.71 13.43
C SER A 216 -17.37 6.27 12.95
N THR A 217 -16.40 5.90 12.13
CA THR A 217 -16.27 4.55 11.58
C THR A 217 -15.57 3.62 12.55
N ARG A 218 -15.94 2.33 12.55
CA ARG A 218 -15.27 1.31 13.38
C ARG A 218 -13.91 0.89 12.83
N SER A 219 -13.74 0.98 11.53
CA SER A 219 -12.53 0.54 10.83
C SER A 219 -12.29 1.37 9.59
N ILE A 220 -11.04 1.43 9.16
CA ILE A 220 -10.64 1.93 7.85
C ILE A 220 -10.45 0.76 6.89
N ASN A 221 -10.44 1.05 5.58
CA ASN A 221 -10.20 0.04 4.56
C ASN A 221 -8.88 -0.72 4.81
N ALA A 222 -8.87 -2.04 4.62
CA ALA A 222 -7.73 -2.91 4.93
C ALA A 222 -6.45 -2.51 4.18
N SER A 223 -6.54 -2.08 2.90
CA SER A 223 -5.35 -1.63 2.17
C SER A 223 -4.84 -0.27 2.65
N ALA A 224 -5.72 0.60 3.14
CA ALA A 224 -5.32 1.86 3.77
C ALA A 224 -4.63 1.59 5.11
N ALA A 225 -5.18 0.70 5.93
CA ALA A 225 -4.55 0.27 7.19
C ALA A 225 -3.16 -0.31 6.94
N ALA A 226 -3.02 -1.16 5.92
CA ALA A 226 -1.73 -1.75 5.56
C ALA A 226 -0.72 -0.69 5.13
N ALA A 227 -1.11 0.29 4.32
CA ALA A 227 -0.22 1.37 3.91
C ALA A 227 0.22 2.24 5.11
N VAL A 228 -0.69 2.56 6.04
CA VAL A 228 -0.37 3.31 7.26
C VAL A 228 0.59 2.53 8.16
N ALA A 229 0.36 1.23 8.37
CA ALA A 229 1.23 0.41 9.22
C ALA A 229 2.64 0.25 8.62
N MET A 230 2.75 0.02 7.30
CA MET A 230 4.03 -0.01 6.60
C MET A 230 4.76 1.33 6.67
N HIS A 231 4.04 2.44 6.49
CA HIS A 231 4.62 3.78 6.63
C HIS A 231 5.06 4.06 8.07
N ALA A 232 4.31 3.61 9.08
CA ALA A 232 4.73 3.72 10.48
C ALA A 232 6.04 2.96 10.74
N TRP A 233 6.19 1.76 10.18
CA TRP A 233 7.45 1.01 10.22
C TRP A 233 8.60 1.81 9.56
N VAL A 234 8.39 2.33 8.35
CA VAL A 234 9.38 3.12 7.61
C VAL A 234 9.80 4.36 8.41
N THR A 235 8.87 5.09 9.03
CA THR A 235 9.20 6.28 9.83
C THR A 235 9.98 5.97 11.09
N GLN A 236 9.87 4.76 11.64
CA GLN A 236 10.63 4.34 12.82
C GLN A 236 12.05 3.85 12.48
N HIS A 237 12.27 3.25 11.30
CA HIS A 237 13.49 2.51 11.01
C HIS A 237 14.32 3.09 9.87
N VAL A 238 13.72 3.82 8.94
CA VAL A 238 14.44 4.38 7.79
C VAL A 238 14.93 5.80 8.09
N ARG A 239 16.22 6.07 7.87
CA ARG A 239 16.76 7.42 7.91
C ARG A 239 16.52 8.09 6.57
N PHE A 240 15.84 9.21 6.59
CA PHE A 240 15.67 10.06 5.41
C PHE A 240 16.83 11.07 5.41
N ASP A 241 17.88 10.78 4.65
CA ASP A 241 18.93 11.77 4.38
C ASP A 241 18.30 12.89 3.57
N ARG A 242 18.42 14.12 4.07
CA ARG A 242 17.90 15.34 3.43
C ARG A 242 18.85 15.83 2.36
#